data_b4971af3ba0b95abc4fb66b0c265efc5
#
_entry.id   b4971af3ba0b95abc4fb66b0c265efc5
#
_cell.length_a   1.000
_cell.length_b   1.000
_cell.length_c   1.000
_cell.angle_alpha   90.00
_cell.angle_beta   90.00
_cell.angle_gamma   90.00
#
_symmetry.space_group_name_H-M   'P 1'
#
loop_
_entity.id
_entity.type
_entity.pdbx_description
1 polymer ?
#
loop_
_entity_poly.entity_id
_entity_poly.type
_entity_poly.pdbx_seq_one_letter_code
_entity_poly.pdbx_strand_id
1 'polypeptide(L)'
;MMGFETIFIGNESPFLEVLNNISKLSGIVCEPIQGTSKKVFGSGYQFAKERKIEIISPSAFFKKPQPVDIIVVSGFSRLIPRKVIKSTRVATVNIHQSLLPTYRGRHPLNWAIINGENYTGVTLHHLSENFDEGNIILQKKVKISEDDTIMDLYWKTVEKGRELLGAFYKNAKKGDIKGFRQNSGLASYFPPRKPIDGRIDWKGSAVNIHNLIRALTYPYPGAYFYSKRKKWVIEEAQVVSKGPTVSKVGEPVFYGGDCLVKTGSGFIKINRLRNHKLIEIKN
;
A
#
# COMPACT_ATOMS: atom_id res chain seq x y z
N MET A 1 -4.32 -16.30 -31.10
CA MET A 1 -4.01 -14.83 -31.13
C MET A 1 -2.88 -14.58 -30.17
N MET A 2 -1.74 -14.05 -30.64
CA MET A 2 -0.65 -13.66 -29.74
C MET A 2 -1.15 -12.58 -28.77
N GLY A 3 -0.98 -12.80 -27.47
CA GLY A 3 -1.30 -11.80 -26.45
C GLY A 3 -0.33 -10.62 -26.54
N PHE A 4 -0.68 -9.47 -25.95
CA PHE A 4 0.21 -8.33 -25.83
C PHE A 4 1.51 -8.73 -25.12
N GLU A 5 2.63 -8.26 -25.67
CA GLU A 5 3.91 -8.35 -24.99
C GLU A 5 3.98 -7.31 -23.87
N THR A 6 4.28 -7.77 -22.66
CA THR A 6 4.22 -6.94 -21.45
C THR A 6 5.54 -6.97 -20.70
N ILE A 7 5.98 -5.81 -20.23
CA ILE A 7 7.02 -5.66 -19.21
C ILE A 7 6.36 -5.14 -17.93
N PHE A 8 6.71 -5.75 -16.79
CA PHE A 8 6.29 -5.27 -15.48
C PHE A 8 7.44 -4.52 -14.81
N ILE A 9 7.15 -3.35 -14.21
CA ILE A 9 8.13 -2.58 -13.43
C ILE A 9 7.67 -2.52 -11.97
N GLY A 10 8.42 -3.15 -11.10
CA GLY A 10 8.11 -3.19 -9.65
C GLY A 10 8.30 -4.55 -9.04
N ASN A 11 7.76 -4.72 -7.83
CA ASN A 11 7.99 -5.94 -7.04
C ASN A 11 6.71 -6.60 -6.51
N GLU A 12 5.53 -6.05 -6.79
CA GLU A 12 4.26 -6.60 -6.29
C GLU A 12 3.85 -7.86 -7.08
N SER A 13 4.32 -9.02 -6.60
CA SER A 13 4.04 -10.31 -7.24
C SER A 13 2.56 -10.68 -7.41
N PRO A 14 1.61 -10.21 -6.56
CA PRO A 14 0.20 -10.52 -6.78
C PRO A 14 -0.37 -10.07 -8.12
N PHE A 15 0.16 -9.00 -8.72
CA PHE A 15 -0.25 -8.55 -10.05
C PHE A 15 0.44 -9.32 -11.18
N LEU A 16 1.67 -9.82 -10.92
CA LEU A 16 2.42 -10.61 -11.89
C LEU A 16 1.73 -11.94 -12.24
N GLU A 17 1.06 -12.56 -11.28
CA GLU A 17 0.31 -13.80 -11.53
C GLU A 17 -0.80 -13.59 -12.57
N VAL A 18 -1.56 -12.50 -12.45
CA VAL A 18 -2.59 -12.17 -13.43
C VAL A 18 -1.98 -11.82 -14.78
N LEU A 19 -0.93 -10.99 -14.81
CA LEU A 19 -0.27 -10.58 -16.05
C LEU A 19 0.30 -11.78 -16.81
N ASN A 20 0.91 -12.73 -16.12
CA ASN A 20 1.45 -13.94 -16.73
C ASN A 20 0.39 -14.81 -17.40
N ASN A 21 -0.87 -14.74 -16.93
CA ASN A 21 -1.99 -15.51 -17.49
C ASN A 21 -2.68 -14.79 -18.65
N ILE A 22 -2.64 -13.45 -18.70
CA ILE A 22 -3.43 -12.66 -19.68
C ILE A 22 -2.56 -12.01 -20.78
N SER A 23 -1.23 -12.05 -20.64
CA SER A 23 -0.29 -11.45 -21.57
C SER A 23 0.96 -12.31 -21.74
N LYS A 24 1.80 -11.99 -22.74
CA LYS A 24 3.17 -12.50 -22.83
C LYS A 24 4.07 -11.63 -21.96
N LEU A 25 4.30 -12.05 -20.70
CA LEU A 25 5.20 -11.35 -19.80
C LEU A 25 6.66 -11.61 -20.22
N SER A 26 7.28 -10.65 -20.92
CA SER A 26 8.61 -10.79 -21.50
C SER A 26 9.75 -10.36 -20.59
N GLY A 27 9.46 -9.55 -19.55
CA GLY A 27 10.49 -9.14 -18.61
C GLY A 27 9.91 -8.50 -17.35
N ILE A 28 10.68 -8.56 -16.28
CA ILE A 28 10.37 -7.89 -15.01
C ILE A 28 11.53 -6.97 -14.64
N VAL A 29 11.23 -5.67 -14.61
CA VAL A 29 12.17 -4.62 -14.21
C VAL A 29 12.07 -4.44 -12.70
N CYS A 30 12.99 -5.03 -11.96
CA CYS A 30 12.98 -5.00 -10.51
C CYS A 30 14.39 -5.09 -9.92
N GLU A 31 14.48 -4.77 -8.63
CA GLU A 31 15.65 -5.02 -7.80
C GLU A 31 15.31 -6.06 -6.72
N PRO A 32 16.28 -6.85 -6.25
CA PRO A 32 16.03 -7.75 -5.14
C PRO A 32 15.54 -6.98 -3.91
N ILE A 33 14.37 -7.36 -3.38
CA ILE A 33 13.88 -6.81 -2.12
C ILE A 33 14.50 -7.58 -0.96
N GLN A 34 14.99 -6.85 0.06
CA GLN A 34 15.48 -7.41 1.31
C GLN A 34 14.47 -7.20 2.44
N GLY A 35 14.53 -8.06 3.46
CA GLY A 35 13.75 -7.93 4.69
C GLY A 35 12.31 -8.42 4.62
N THR A 36 11.48 -7.91 5.53
CA THR A 36 10.09 -8.36 5.76
C THR A 36 9.14 -8.07 4.60
N SER A 37 9.37 -7.01 3.85
CA SER A 37 8.54 -6.64 2.69
C SER A 37 8.46 -7.75 1.63
N LYS A 38 9.54 -8.51 1.43
CA LYS A 38 9.57 -9.66 0.52
C LYS A 38 8.56 -10.74 0.91
N LYS A 39 8.42 -11.01 2.20
CA LYS A 39 7.54 -12.08 2.71
C LYS A 39 6.07 -11.76 2.53
N VAL A 40 5.70 -10.49 2.49
CA VAL A 40 4.32 -10.04 2.55
C VAL A 40 3.78 -9.61 1.18
N PHE A 41 4.51 -8.75 0.49
CA PHE A 41 4.07 -8.21 -0.82
C PHE A 41 4.53 -9.08 -1.99
N GLY A 42 5.20 -10.19 -1.69
CA GLY A 42 5.86 -11.03 -2.67
C GLY A 42 7.12 -10.38 -3.23
N SER A 43 7.67 -10.98 -4.26
CA SER A 43 8.88 -10.49 -4.90
C SER A 43 8.82 -10.75 -6.40
N GLY A 44 8.78 -9.68 -7.17
CA GLY A 44 8.89 -9.75 -8.63
C GLY A 44 10.16 -10.48 -9.07
N TYR A 45 11.26 -10.27 -8.34
CA TYR A 45 12.52 -10.97 -8.56
C TYR A 45 12.41 -12.50 -8.37
N GLN A 46 11.76 -12.94 -7.28
CA GLN A 46 11.56 -14.37 -7.03
C GLN A 46 10.60 -14.98 -8.05
N PHE A 47 9.50 -14.29 -8.34
CA PHE A 47 8.53 -14.69 -9.35
C PHE A 47 9.18 -14.89 -10.72
N ALA A 48 10.05 -13.96 -11.14
CA ALA A 48 10.78 -14.05 -12.40
C ALA A 48 11.71 -15.27 -12.45
N LYS A 49 12.45 -15.52 -11.36
CA LYS A 49 13.34 -16.69 -11.25
C LYS A 49 12.58 -18.01 -11.38
N GLU A 50 11.49 -18.16 -10.66
CA GLU A 50 10.69 -19.39 -10.65
C GLU A 50 10.08 -19.70 -12.01
N ARG A 51 9.74 -18.67 -12.78
CA ARG A 51 9.10 -18.82 -14.11
C ARG A 51 10.04 -18.61 -15.28
N LYS A 52 11.35 -18.44 -15.02
CA LYS A 52 12.38 -18.20 -16.05
C LYS A 52 12.07 -16.98 -16.93
N ILE A 53 11.49 -15.92 -16.33
CA ILE A 53 11.23 -14.65 -16.98
C ILE A 53 12.48 -13.77 -16.84
N GLU A 54 12.80 -12.99 -17.86
CA GLU A 54 13.95 -12.09 -17.84
C GLU A 54 13.86 -11.08 -16.69
N ILE A 55 14.93 -10.98 -15.89
CA ILE A 55 15.08 -9.97 -14.84
C ILE A 55 15.94 -8.84 -15.38
N ILE A 56 15.37 -7.66 -15.46
CA ILE A 56 16.04 -6.48 -16.02
C ILE A 56 16.31 -5.49 -14.88
N SER A 57 17.55 -5.02 -14.76
CA SER A 57 17.83 -3.97 -13.78
C SER A 57 17.18 -2.64 -14.21
N PRO A 58 16.58 -1.88 -13.26
CA PRO A 58 15.97 -0.59 -13.61
C PRO A 58 16.93 0.39 -14.30
N SER A 59 18.19 0.40 -13.87
CA SER A 59 19.21 1.27 -14.48
C SER A 59 19.48 0.93 -15.94
N ALA A 60 19.58 -0.37 -16.28
CA ALA A 60 19.76 -0.82 -17.65
C ALA A 60 18.54 -0.50 -18.51
N PHE A 61 17.34 -0.85 -18.02
CA PHE A 61 16.09 -0.60 -18.73
C PHE A 61 15.85 0.89 -18.97
N PHE A 62 16.10 1.72 -17.95
CA PHE A 62 15.92 3.17 -18.10
C PHE A 62 16.96 3.80 -19.01
N LYS A 63 18.15 3.23 -19.14
CA LYS A 63 19.16 3.69 -20.10
C LYS A 63 18.75 3.37 -21.54
N LYS A 64 18.27 2.16 -21.79
CA LYS A 64 17.89 1.67 -23.13
C LYS A 64 16.59 0.84 -23.04
N PRO A 65 15.41 1.50 -23.01
CA PRO A 65 14.14 0.77 -22.97
C PRO A 65 13.92 0.00 -24.25
N GLN A 66 13.44 -1.24 -24.12
CA GLN A 66 13.07 -2.07 -25.26
C GLN A 66 11.63 -1.75 -25.66
N PRO A 67 11.31 -1.64 -26.97
CA PRO A 67 9.94 -1.50 -27.44
C PRO A 67 9.09 -2.71 -27.05
N VAL A 68 7.94 -2.45 -26.43
CA VAL A 68 7.00 -3.47 -25.97
C VAL A 68 5.56 -2.95 -26.15
N ASP A 69 4.56 -3.82 -26.11
CA ASP A 69 3.19 -3.35 -26.27
C ASP A 69 2.72 -2.59 -25.05
N ILE A 70 2.88 -3.17 -23.85
CA ILE A 70 2.38 -2.62 -22.61
C ILE A 70 3.47 -2.66 -21.54
N ILE A 71 3.61 -1.57 -20.79
CA ILE A 71 4.34 -1.56 -19.52
C ILE A 71 3.32 -1.38 -18.40
N VAL A 72 3.35 -2.29 -17.42
CA VAL A 72 2.56 -2.18 -16.17
C VAL A 72 3.50 -1.88 -15.02
N VAL A 73 3.20 -0.82 -14.27
CA VAL A 73 3.98 -0.41 -13.09
C VAL A 73 3.15 -0.65 -11.83
N SER A 74 3.76 -1.20 -10.79
CA SER A 74 3.14 -1.26 -9.45
C SER A 74 4.21 -1.39 -8.36
N GLY A 75 4.04 -0.63 -7.26
CA GLY A 75 4.98 -0.69 -6.13
C GLY A 75 6.40 -0.22 -6.49
N PHE A 76 6.54 0.69 -7.44
CA PHE A 76 7.83 1.25 -7.85
C PHE A 76 7.99 2.68 -7.35
N SER A 77 9.11 2.97 -6.70
CA SER A 77 9.28 4.21 -5.92
C SER A 77 10.04 5.34 -6.61
N ARG A 78 10.48 5.13 -7.86
CA ARG A 78 11.21 6.13 -8.65
C ARG A 78 10.36 6.62 -9.81
N LEU A 79 10.60 7.85 -10.28
CA LEU A 79 9.99 8.35 -11.51
C LEU A 79 10.42 7.49 -12.71
N ILE A 80 9.48 7.19 -13.56
CA ILE A 80 9.72 6.48 -14.83
C ILE A 80 10.11 7.52 -15.88
N PRO A 81 11.30 7.40 -16.50
CA PRO A 81 11.74 8.36 -17.50
C PRO A 81 10.81 8.43 -18.72
N ARG A 82 10.61 9.63 -19.28
CA ARG A 82 9.77 9.87 -20.45
C ARG A 82 10.04 8.91 -21.62
N LYS A 83 11.33 8.58 -21.86
CA LYS A 83 11.71 7.63 -22.92
C LYS A 83 11.17 6.20 -22.68
N VAL A 84 11.02 5.77 -21.41
CA VAL A 84 10.39 4.50 -21.05
C VAL A 84 8.89 4.58 -21.31
N ILE A 85 8.25 5.68 -20.88
CA ILE A 85 6.81 5.90 -21.11
C ILE A 85 6.50 5.85 -22.62
N LYS A 86 7.37 6.42 -23.44
CA LYS A 86 7.22 6.48 -24.91
C LYS A 86 7.69 5.21 -25.65
N SER A 87 8.27 4.23 -24.96
CA SER A 87 8.76 3.00 -25.63
C SER A 87 7.64 1.98 -25.88
N THR A 88 6.43 2.21 -25.39
CA THR A 88 5.31 1.29 -25.58
C THR A 88 4.55 1.58 -26.88
N ARG A 89 4.07 0.51 -27.53
CA ARG A 89 3.21 0.60 -28.72
C ARG A 89 1.74 0.86 -28.36
N VAL A 90 1.30 0.43 -27.17
CA VAL A 90 -0.09 0.53 -26.71
C VAL A 90 -0.21 1.46 -25.52
N ALA A 91 0.38 1.12 -24.36
CA ALA A 91 0.28 1.95 -23.16
C ALA A 91 1.36 1.65 -22.12
N THR A 92 1.73 2.69 -21.37
CA THR A 92 2.39 2.56 -20.06
C THR A 92 1.41 2.96 -18.98
N VAL A 93 1.10 2.02 -18.07
CA VAL A 93 0.08 2.19 -17.02
C VAL A 93 0.63 1.90 -15.64
N ASN A 94 0.05 2.54 -14.63
CA ASN A 94 0.37 2.28 -13.22
C ASN A 94 -0.89 1.83 -12.46
N ILE A 95 -0.69 0.89 -11.53
CA ILE A 95 -1.69 0.49 -10.55
C ILE A 95 -1.40 1.23 -9.25
N HIS A 96 -2.27 2.17 -8.91
CA HIS A 96 -2.15 2.97 -7.69
C HIS A 96 -3.26 2.62 -6.71
N GLN A 97 -2.91 2.34 -5.45
CA GLN A 97 -3.84 1.86 -4.43
C GLN A 97 -4.55 3.01 -3.71
N SER A 98 -5.18 3.89 -4.48
CA SER A 98 -6.09 4.94 -3.99
C SER A 98 -7.17 5.26 -5.02
N LEU A 99 -8.14 6.09 -4.62
CA LEU A 99 -9.09 6.74 -5.53
C LEU A 99 -8.48 8.05 -6.03
N LEU A 100 -7.62 7.97 -7.08
CA LEU A 100 -7.07 9.17 -7.70
C LEU A 100 -8.20 10.13 -8.16
N PRO A 101 -8.01 11.43 -7.99
CA PRO A 101 -6.78 12.17 -7.72
C PRO A 101 -6.41 12.30 -6.24
N THR A 102 -7.18 11.71 -5.33
CA THR A 102 -6.85 11.72 -3.90
C THR A 102 -5.77 10.70 -3.57
N TYR A 103 -4.96 10.99 -2.54
CA TYR A 103 -3.89 10.10 -2.06
C TYR A 103 -2.85 9.74 -3.11
N ARG A 104 -2.41 10.72 -3.95
CA ARG A 104 -1.21 10.59 -4.78
C ARG A 104 0.04 10.46 -3.89
N GLY A 105 1.08 9.83 -4.41
CA GLY A 105 2.36 9.68 -3.74
C GLY A 105 2.52 8.33 -3.03
N ARG A 106 3.09 8.33 -1.82
CA ARG A 106 3.52 7.09 -1.18
C ARG A 106 2.62 6.65 -0.02
N HIS A 107 2.51 5.32 0.15
CA HIS A 107 1.77 4.68 1.25
C HIS A 107 0.29 5.11 1.32
N PRO A 108 -0.44 5.19 0.18
CA PRO A 108 -1.80 5.72 0.15
C PRO A 108 -2.75 4.97 1.09
N LEU A 109 -2.62 3.64 1.20
CA LEU A 109 -3.45 2.83 2.09
C LEU A 109 -3.22 3.14 3.57
N ASN A 110 -1.95 3.30 3.97
CA ASN A 110 -1.63 3.67 5.35
C ASN A 110 -2.24 5.02 5.70
N TRP A 111 -2.09 6.01 4.80
CA TRP A 111 -2.65 7.34 4.99
C TRP A 111 -4.17 7.33 5.03
N ALA A 112 -4.84 6.53 4.18
CA ALA A 112 -6.30 6.41 4.20
C ALA A 112 -6.80 5.88 5.55
N ILE A 113 -6.15 4.84 6.12
CA ILE A 113 -6.50 4.32 7.44
C ILE A 113 -6.24 5.36 8.54
N ILE A 114 -5.05 5.99 8.55
CA ILE A 114 -4.68 6.98 9.56
C ILE A 114 -5.64 8.16 9.59
N ASN A 115 -6.08 8.61 8.41
CA ASN A 115 -7.03 9.71 8.27
C ASN A 115 -8.48 9.30 8.58
N GLY A 116 -8.74 8.04 8.89
CA GLY A 116 -10.08 7.55 9.23
C GLY A 116 -11.04 7.49 8.06
N GLU A 117 -10.53 7.31 6.84
CA GLU A 117 -11.37 7.18 5.65
C GLU A 117 -12.25 5.93 5.73
N ASN A 118 -13.50 6.05 5.31
CA ASN A 118 -14.42 4.91 5.18
C ASN A 118 -14.21 4.11 3.89
N TYR A 119 -13.56 4.73 2.91
CA TYR A 119 -13.32 4.15 1.59
C TYR A 119 -11.96 4.58 1.07
N THR A 120 -11.35 3.67 0.34
CA THR A 120 -10.25 3.92 -0.58
C THR A 120 -10.56 3.28 -1.93
N GLY A 121 -9.56 2.96 -2.71
CA GLY A 121 -9.74 2.23 -3.94
C GLY A 121 -8.44 1.82 -4.59
N VAL A 122 -8.58 1.43 -5.84
CA VAL A 122 -7.46 1.16 -6.73
C VAL A 122 -7.74 1.80 -8.08
N THR A 123 -6.74 2.44 -8.63
CA THR A 123 -6.80 3.16 -9.91
C THR A 123 -5.76 2.60 -10.85
N LEU A 124 -6.19 2.23 -12.05
CA LEU A 124 -5.33 2.00 -13.19
C LEU A 124 -5.32 3.29 -14.03
N HIS A 125 -4.16 3.90 -14.19
CA HIS A 125 -4.01 5.16 -14.92
C HIS A 125 -2.82 5.15 -15.87
N HIS A 126 -2.84 5.96 -16.90
CA HIS A 126 -1.68 6.19 -17.73
C HIS A 126 -0.55 6.80 -16.92
N LEU A 127 0.68 6.40 -17.20
CA LEU A 127 1.82 7.10 -16.62
C LEU A 127 1.99 8.47 -17.27
N SER A 128 2.41 9.44 -16.45
CA SER A 128 2.87 10.77 -16.86
C SER A 128 4.27 11.02 -16.32
N GLU A 129 4.83 12.17 -16.62
CA GLU A 129 6.16 12.58 -16.10
C GLU A 129 6.13 12.93 -14.60
N ASN A 130 4.95 13.18 -14.06
CA ASN A 130 4.72 13.46 -12.65
C ASN A 130 4.12 12.25 -11.94
N PHE A 131 4.27 12.18 -10.62
CA PHE A 131 3.71 11.08 -9.82
C PHE A 131 2.19 11.11 -9.83
N ASP A 132 1.58 10.01 -10.26
CA ASP A 132 0.15 9.69 -10.16
C ASP A 132 -0.81 10.71 -10.82
N GLU A 133 -0.33 11.50 -11.80
CA GLU A 133 -1.12 12.55 -12.47
C GLU A 133 -1.73 12.16 -13.82
N GLY A 134 -1.34 11.01 -14.35
CA GLY A 134 -1.82 10.54 -15.64
C GLY A 134 -3.33 10.27 -15.66
N ASN A 135 -3.90 10.25 -16.85
CA ASN A 135 -5.34 10.03 -17.05
C ASN A 135 -5.79 8.70 -16.47
N ILE A 136 -6.91 8.71 -15.73
CA ILE A 136 -7.50 7.52 -15.15
C ILE A 136 -8.16 6.69 -16.26
N ILE A 137 -7.81 5.41 -16.37
CA ILE A 137 -8.40 4.47 -17.32
C ILE A 137 -9.55 3.73 -16.64
N LEU A 138 -9.28 3.13 -15.50
CA LEU A 138 -10.24 2.35 -14.70
C LEU A 138 -10.00 2.59 -13.21
N GLN A 139 -11.08 2.53 -12.44
CA GLN A 139 -11.00 2.73 -10.99
C GLN A 139 -12.06 1.88 -10.28
N LYS A 140 -11.72 1.34 -9.11
CA LYS A 140 -12.65 0.63 -8.24
C LYS A 140 -12.54 1.11 -6.80
N LYS A 141 -13.70 1.33 -6.18
CA LYS A 141 -13.84 1.72 -4.78
C LYS A 141 -13.73 0.49 -3.87
N VAL A 142 -13.08 0.64 -2.72
CA VAL A 142 -12.88 -0.38 -1.70
C VAL A 142 -13.31 0.17 -0.35
N LYS A 143 -14.16 -0.54 0.38
CA LYS A 143 -14.58 -0.17 1.74
C LYS A 143 -13.45 -0.45 2.72
N ILE A 144 -13.22 0.47 3.64
CA ILE A 144 -12.36 0.30 4.81
C ILE A 144 -13.26 0.00 6.00
N SER A 145 -13.15 -1.17 6.59
CA SER A 145 -13.86 -1.53 7.82
C SER A 145 -13.11 -1.00 9.04
N GLU A 146 -13.81 -0.84 10.17
CA GLU A 146 -13.23 -0.31 11.41
C GLU A 146 -12.06 -1.16 11.93
N ASP A 147 -12.13 -2.49 11.73
CA ASP A 147 -11.11 -3.44 12.17
C ASP A 147 -10.09 -3.79 11.09
N ASP A 148 -10.21 -3.25 9.87
CA ASP A 148 -9.24 -3.53 8.82
C ASP A 148 -7.85 -3.05 9.23
N THR A 149 -6.91 -3.97 9.26
CA THR A 149 -5.49 -3.64 9.29
C THR A 149 -5.00 -3.21 7.91
N ILE A 150 -3.78 -2.70 7.85
CA ILE A 150 -3.13 -2.37 6.57
C ILE A 150 -3.07 -3.58 5.62
N MET A 151 -2.91 -4.80 6.15
CA MET A 151 -2.84 -6.01 5.33
C MET A 151 -4.20 -6.42 4.79
N ASP A 152 -5.26 -6.30 5.57
CA ASP A 152 -6.62 -6.58 5.10
C ASP A 152 -6.98 -5.63 3.94
N LEU A 153 -6.69 -4.35 4.11
CA LEU A 153 -6.94 -3.34 3.07
C LEU A 153 -6.07 -3.56 1.83
N TYR A 154 -4.80 -3.93 2.01
CA TYR A 154 -3.90 -4.26 0.90
C TYR A 154 -4.49 -5.39 0.04
N TRP A 155 -4.90 -6.50 0.64
CA TRP A 155 -5.45 -7.62 -0.12
C TRP A 155 -6.78 -7.29 -0.79
N LYS A 156 -7.65 -6.50 -0.14
CA LYS A 156 -8.88 -5.99 -0.77
C LYS A 156 -8.57 -5.17 -2.03
N THR A 157 -7.55 -4.30 -1.97
CA THR A 157 -7.15 -3.49 -3.14
C THR A 157 -6.43 -4.29 -4.21
N VAL A 158 -5.63 -5.29 -3.84
CA VAL A 158 -4.99 -6.23 -4.79
C VAL A 158 -6.05 -6.99 -5.59
N GLU A 159 -7.08 -7.51 -4.94
CA GLU A 159 -8.18 -8.20 -5.62
C GLU A 159 -8.82 -7.30 -6.68
N LYS A 160 -9.17 -6.06 -6.31
CA LYS A 160 -9.74 -5.10 -7.25
C LYS A 160 -8.76 -4.67 -8.35
N GLY A 161 -7.49 -4.56 -8.04
CA GLY A 161 -6.45 -4.29 -9.03
C GLY A 161 -6.28 -5.40 -10.07
N ARG A 162 -6.39 -6.67 -9.65
CA ARG A 162 -6.41 -7.82 -10.57
C ARG A 162 -7.60 -7.76 -11.53
N GLU A 163 -8.79 -7.42 -11.02
CA GLU A 163 -9.99 -7.22 -11.85
C GLU A 163 -9.78 -6.07 -12.87
N LEU A 164 -9.18 -4.95 -12.45
CA LEU A 164 -8.87 -3.82 -13.34
C LEU A 164 -7.88 -4.21 -14.44
N LEU A 165 -6.85 -4.99 -14.13
CA LEU A 165 -5.91 -5.49 -15.13
C LEU A 165 -6.61 -6.35 -16.19
N GLY A 166 -7.44 -7.29 -15.76
CA GLY A 166 -8.22 -8.13 -16.67
C GLY A 166 -9.12 -7.30 -17.62
N ALA A 167 -9.82 -6.32 -17.05
CA ALA A 167 -10.67 -5.41 -17.83
C ALA A 167 -9.84 -4.53 -18.79
N PHE A 168 -8.71 -4.01 -18.33
CA PHE A 168 -7.81 -3.21 -19.16
C PHE A 168 -7.31 -3.97 -20.39
N TYR A 169 -6.81 -5.20 -20.22
CA TYR A 169 -6.33 -6.00 -21.35
C TYR A 169 -7.46 -6.38 -22.33
N LYS A 170 -8.67 -6.61 -21.82
CA LYS A 170 -9.85 -6.83 -22.66
C LYS A 170 -10.20 -5.57 -23.50
N ASN A 171 -10.13 -4.39 -22.86
CA ASN A 171 -10.38 -3.11 -23.52
C ASN A 171 -9.26 -2.76 -24.51
N ALA A 172 -8.00 -3.00 -24.15
CA ALA A 172 -6.84 -2.77 -25.01
C ALA A 172 -6.92 -3.53 -26.35
N LYS A 173 -7.42 -4.79 -26.32
CA LYS A 173 -7.68 -5.58 -27.55
C LYS A 173 -8.68 -4.93 -28.50
N LYS A 174 -9.54 -4.04 -27.97
CA LYS A 174 -10.55 -3.29 -28.75
C LYS A 174 -10.08 -1.88 -29.12
N GLY A 175 -8.86 -1.49 -28.69
CA GLY A 175 -8.34 -0.11 -28.83
C GLY A 175 -8.95 0.88 -27.84
N ASP A 176 -9.74 0.42 -26.87
CA ASP A 176 -10.44 1.25 -25.87
C ASP A 176 -9.62 1.36 -24.58
N ILE A 177 -8.61 2.21 -24.62
CA ILE A 177 -7.73 2.51 -23.48
C ILE A 177 -7.70 4.01 -23.16
N LYS A 178 -8.64 4.78 -23.71
CA LYS A 178 -8.76 6.21 -23.38
C LYS A 178 -9.02 6.38 -21.90
N GLY A 179 -8.17 7.18 -21.24
CA GLY A 179 -8.41 7.63 -19.88
C GLY A 179 -9.06 9.02 -19.86
N PHE A 180 -9.64 9.38 -18.71
CA PHE A 180 -10.14 10.72 -18.46
C PHE A 180 -9.19 11.50 -17.56
N ARG A 181 -9.11 12.81 -17.79
CA ARG A 181 -8.23 13.71 -17.02
C ARG A 181 -8.65 13.77 -15.55
N GLN A 182 -7.67 13.73 -14.67
CA GLN A 182 -7.91 13.91 -13.24
C GLN A 182 -8.29 15.36 -12.95
N ASN A 183 -9.23 15.55 -12.01
CA ASN A 183 -9.55 16.88 -11.49
C ASN A 183 -8.48 17.33 -10.48
N SER A 184 -7.59 18.23 -10.89
CA SER A 184 -6.48 18.71 -10.05
C SER A 184 -6.97 19.44 -8.78
N GLY A 185 -8.17 20.02 -8.78
CA GLY A 185 -8.77 20.66 -7.61
C GLY A 185 -9.12 19.70 -6.47
N LEU A 186 -9.20 18.39 -6.76
CA LEU A 186 -9.45 17.35 -5.77
C LEU A 186 -8.19 16.57 -5.39
N ALA A 187 -7.02 16.93 -5.96
CA ALA A 187 -5.80 16.18 -5.75
C ALA A 187 -5.24 16.41 -4.34
N SER A 188 -4.80 15.31 -3.73
CA SER A 188 -4.01 15.35 -2.50
C SER A 188 -2.74 14.51 -2.66
N TYR A 189 -1.64 14.95 -2.02
CA TYR A 189 -0.33 14.31 -2.09
C TYR A 189 0.14 13.93 -0.70
N PHE A 190 0.62 12.72 -0.56
CA PHE A 190 1.12 12.20 0.70
C PHE A 190 2.59 11.76 0.61
N PRO A 191 3.42 12.21 1.57
CA PRO A 191 4.84 11.87 1.60
C PRO A 191 5.07 10.41 2.03
N PRO A 192 6.28 9.88 1.78
CA PRO A 192 6.68 8.61 2.36
C PRO A 192 6.71 8.70 3.89
N ARG A 193 6.17 7.67 4.55
CA ARG A 193 6.23 7.57 6.01
C ARG A 193 7.61 7.07 6.47
N LYS A 194 8.06 7.57 7.62
CA LYS A 194 9.28 7.16 8.30
C LYS A 194 8.93 6.44 9.61
N PRO A 195 9.82 5.61 10.17
CA PRO A 195 9.56 4.93 11.44
C PRO A 195 9.20 5.87 12.60
N ILE A 196 9.73 7.10 12.61
CA ILE A 196 9.42 8.12 13.63
C ILE A 196 7.95 8.54 13.60
N ASP A 197 7.31 8.51 12.46
CA ASP A 197 5.89 8.89 12.29
C ASP A 197 4.94 7.89 12.97
N GLY A 198 5.44 6.74 13.42
CA GLY A 198 4.69 5.76 14.19
C GLY A 198 4.63 6.04 15.69
N ARG A 199 5.25 7.11 16.19
CA ARG A 199 5.19 7.47 17.60
C ARG A 199 3.77 7.91 17.98
N ILE A 200 3.21 7.25 19.00
CA ILE A 200 1.86 7.55 19.49
C ILE A 200 1.89 8.86 20.29
N ASP A 201 1.01 9.79 19.92
CA ASP A 201 0.62 10.92 20.76
C ASP A 201 -0.65 10.56 21.52
N TRP A 202 -0.53 10.26 22.81
CA TRP A 202 -1.64 9.89 23.65
C TRP A 202 -2.68 11.00 23.88
N LYS A 203 -2.36 12.26 23.55
CA LYS A 203 -3.30 13.39 23.59
C LYS A 203 -4.34 13.33 22.47
N GLY A 204 -4.11 12.54 21.44
CA GLY A 204 -5.07 12.27 20.37
C GLY A 204 -6.30 11.51 20.87
N SER A 205 -7.32 11.37 20.01
CA SER A 205 -8.48 10.53 20.32
C SER A 205 -8.11 9.03 20.25
N ALA A 206 -8.85 8.19 20.97
CA ALA A 206 -8.68 6.74 20.92
C ALA A 206 -8.84 6.22 19.48
N VAL A 207 -9.78 6.76 18.71
CA VAL A 207 -10.01 6.38 17.30
C VAL A 207 -8.79 6.71 16.44
N ASN A 208 -8.21 7.90 16.56
CA ASN A 208 -7.03 8.28 15.77
C ASN A 208 -5.81 7.43 16.14
N ILE A 209 -5.63 7.12 17.42
CA ILE A 209 -4.55 6.24 17.87
C ILE A 209 -4.76 4.81 17.38
N HIS A 210 -5.99 4.30 17.43
CA HIS A 210 -6.33 2.98 16.88
C HIS A 210 -6.07 2.91 15.38
N ASN A 211 -6.47 3.95 14.63
CA ASN A 211 -6.18 4.06 13.21
C ASN A 211 -4.68 4.03 12.93
N LEU A 212 -3.87 4.76 13.71
CA LEU A 212 -2.42 4.71 13.59
C LEU A 212 -1.87 3.30 13.85
N ILE A 213 -2.36 2.60 14.87
CA ILE A 213 -1.94 1.24 15.22
C ILE A 213 -2.24 0.29 14.06
N ARG A 214 -3.51 0.19 13.62
CA ARG A 214 -3.93 -0.74 12.57
C ARG A 214 -3.35 -0.42 11.19
N ALA A 215 -3.00 0.83 10.92
CA ALA A 215 -2.32 1.25 9.70
C ALA A 215 -0.83 0.86 9.67
N LEU A 216 -0.21 0.59 10.80
CA LEU A 216 1.21 0.34 10.94
C LEU A 216 1.54 -1.06 11.49
N THR A 217 0.57 -1.97 11.56
CA THR A 217 0.82 -3.37 11.90
C THR A 217 1.76 -4.03 10.90
N TYR A 218 2.22 -5.24 11.23
CA TYR A 218 3.09 -6.00 10.32
C TYR A 218 2.60 -5.89 8.85
N PRO A 219 3.48 -5.63 7.87
CA PRO A 219 4.96 -5.66 7.90
C PRO A 219 5.64 -4.32 8.22
N TYR A 220 4.88 -3.33 8.62
CA TYR A 220 5.41 -2.02 8.99
C TYR A 220 6.05 -2.02 10.39
N PRO A 221 6.84 -0.99 10.75
CA PRO A 221 7.53 -0.94 12.04
C PRO A 221 6.63 -0.93 13.27
N GLY A 222 5.34 -0.61 13.12
CA GLY A 222 4.35 -0.53 14.17
C GLY A 222 4.23 0.86 14.82
N ALA A 223 3.04 1.14 15.38
CA ALA A 223 2.83 2.29 16.24
C ALA A 223 3.45 2.03 17.62
N TYR A 224 4.13 3.01 18.20
CA TYR A 224 4.92 2.80 19.40
C TYR A 224 4.88 3.96 20.38
N PHE A 225 5.23 3.65 21.63
CA PHE A 225 5.45 4.61 22.70
C PHE A 225 6.69 4.23 23.53
N TYR A 226 7.10 5.12 24.41
CA TYR A 226 8.18 4.86 25.37
C TYR A 226 7.60 4.79 26.78
N SER A 227 7.97 3.73 27.53
CA SER A 227 7.72 3.62 28.96
C SER A 227 8.99 3.13 29.66
N LYS A 228 9.37 3.77 30.76
CA LYS A 228 10.62 3.47 31.50
C LYS A 228 11.84 3.34 30.58
N ARG A 229 12.01 4.28 29.63
CA ARG A 229 13.08 4.32 28.60
C ARG A 229 13.10 3.13 27.62
N LYS A 230 12.10 2.28 27.64
CA LYS A 230 11.95 1.16 26.69
C LYS A 230 10.91 1.52 25.62
N LYS A 231 11.20 1.13 24.37
CA LYS A 231 10.27 1.27 23.26
C LYS A 231 9.31 0.08 23.26
N TRP A 232 8.02 0.38 23.23
CA TRP A 232 6.94 -0.59 23.14
C TRP A 232 6.15 -0.37 21.87
N VAL A 233 5.97 -1.40 21.07
CA VAL A 233 5.14 -1.36 19.86
C VAL A 233 3.81 -2.02 20.16
N ILE A 234 2.71 -1.34 19.82
CA ILE A 234 1.37 -1.92 19.94
C ILE A 234 1.07 -2.64 18.62
N GLU A 235 0.87 -3.96 18.73
CA GLU A 235 0.54 -4.82 17.58
C GLU A 235 -0.97 -4.94 17.38
N GLU A 236 -1.73 -4.90 18.51
CA GLU A 236 -3.17 -5.04 18.50
C GLU A 236 -3.79 -4.27 19.65
N ALA A 237 -4.85 -3.53 19.33
CA ALA A 237 -5.57 -2.72 20.29
C ALA A 237 -7.04 -2.54 19.88
N GLN A 238 -7.85 -2.10 20.81
CA GLN A 238 -9.26 -1.78 20.62
C GLN A 238 -9.59 -0.41 21.21
N VAL A 239 -10.57 0.27 20.63
CA VAL A 239 -11.14 1.48 21.21
C VAL A 239 -12.16 1.10 22.26
N VAL A 240 -12.06 1.70 23.46
CA VAL A 240 -13.03 1.55 24.54
C VAL A 240 -13.51 2.91 25.02
N SER A 241 -14.80 3.03 25.17
CA SER A 241 -15.43 4.30 25.59
C SER A 241 -15.31 4.59 27.09
N LYS A 242 -15.20 3.54 27.92
CA LYS A 242 -15.17 3.64 29.38
C LYS A 242 -13.91 3.03 29.97
N GLY A 243 -13.40 3.62 31.03
CA GLY A 243 -12.23 3.14 31.77
C GLY A 243 -12.18 3.80 33.16
N PRO A 244 -11.12 3.57 33.94
CA PRO A 244 -11.02 4.12 35.30
C PRO A 244 -11.03 5.65 35.29
N THR A 245 -11.77 6.23 36.21
CA THR A 245 -11.94 7.69 36.35
C THR A 245 -10.63 8.41 36.68
N VAL A 246 -9.74 7.74 37.42
CA VAL A 246 -8.46 8.29 37.88
C VAL A 246 -7.32 7.67 37.08
N SER A 247 -7.16 8.09 35.83
CA SER A 247 -6.02 7.69 35.00
C SER A 247 -5.43 8.87 34.30
N LYS A 248 -4.10 8.92 34.23
CA LYS A 248 -3.39 9.95 33.47
C LYS A 248 -3.28 9.54 32.00
N VAL A 249 -3.36 10.54 31.13
CA VAL A 249 -3.21 10.32 29.69
C VAL A 249 -1.83 9.71 29.38
N GLY A 250 -1.84 8.59 28.65
CA GLY A 250 -0.63 7.87 28.22
C GLY A 250 -0.05 6.91 29.26
N GLU A 251 -0.62 6.82 30.47
CA GLU A 251 -0.17 5.86 31.47
C GLU A 251 -1.04 4.57 31.36
N PRO A 252 -0.41 3.38 31.15
CA PRO A 252 -1.12 2.10 31.19
C PRO A 252 -1.63 1.79 32.60
N VAL A 253 -2.87 1.32 32.69
CA VAL A 253 -3.50 0.89 33.93
C VAL A 253 -4.23 -0.44 33.71
N PHE A 254 -4.14 -1.37 34.67
CA PHE A 254 -4.94 -2.60 34.65
C PHE A 254 -6.30 -2.33 35.33
N TYR A 255 -7.37 -2.58 34.59
CA TYR A 255 -8.74 -2.35 35.03
C TYR A 255 -9.65 -3.41 34.44
N GLY A 256 -10.35 -4.16 35.30
CA GLY A 256 -11.24 -5.26 34.91
C GLY A 256 -10.52 -6.40 34.15
N GLY A 257 -9.23 -6.63 34.43
CA GLY A 257 -8.40 -7.60 33.71
C GLY A 257 -7.73 -7.08 32.44
N ASP A 258 -8.13 -5.92 31.93
CA ASP A 258 -7.61 -5.33 30.69
C ASP A 258 -6.50 -4.30 30.93
N CYS A 259 -5.55 -4.20 30.02
CA CYS A 259 -4.56 -3.12 30.00
C CYS A 259 -5.12 -1.94 29.21
N LEU A 260 -5.52 -0.90 29.92
CA LEU A 260 -6.10 0.31 29.32
C LEU A 260 -5.10 1.47 29.38
N VAL A 261 -5.13 2.31 28.34
CA VAL A 261 -4.42 3.58 28.32
C VAL A 261 -5.43 4.70 28.02
N LYS A 262 -5.50 5.69 28.92
CA LYS A 262 -6.31 6.87 28.70
C LYS A 262 -5.71 7.72 27.58
N THR A 263 -6.55 8.18 26.69
CA THR A 263 -6.20 9.08 25.57
C THR A 263 -6.79 10.46 25.80
N GLY A 264 -6.59 11.37 24.88
CA GLY A 264 -7.26 12.68 24.92
C GLY A 264 -8.78 12.57 24.85
N SER A 265 -9.32 11.52 24.22
CA SER A 265 -10.75 11.20 24.18
C SER A 265 -10.95 9.69 24.08
N GLY A 266 -11.47 9.06 25.16
CA GLY A 266 -11.65 7.62 25.26
C GLY A 266 -10.41 6.88 25.75
N PHE A 267 -10.40 5.57 25.55
CA PHE A 267 -9.33 4.68 25.99
C PHE A 267 -8.91 3.73 24.88
N ILE A 268 -7.64 3.32 24.91
CA ILE A 268 -7.12 2.20 24.11
C ILE A 268 -6.94 1.01 25.05
N LYS A 269 -7.60 -0.10 24.74
CA LYS A 269 -7.31 -1.42 25.29
C LYS A 269 -6.19 -2.03 24.47
N ILE A 270 -5.09 -2.37 25.11
CA ILE A 270 -3.94 -3.01 24.47
C ILE A 270 -4.09 -4.52 24.60
N ASN A 271 -4.22 -5.22 23.48
CA ASN A 271 -4.32 -6.68 23.46
C ASN A 271 -2.94 -7.33 23.28
N ARG A 272 -2.06 -6.70 22.47
CA ARG A 272 -0.75 -7.27 22.15
C ARG A 272 0.33 -6.21 21.99
N LEU A 273 1.46 -6.43 22.66
CA LEU A 273 2.66 -5.58 22.63
C LEU A 273 3.86 -6.36 22.10
N ARG A 274 4.81 -5.63 21.52
CA ARG A 274 6.13 -6.15 21.18
C ARG A 274 7.22 -5.24 21.74
N ASN A 275 8.14 -5.88 22.52
CA ASN A 275 9.41 -5.29 22.91
C ASN A 275 10.47 -6.40 22.80
N HIS A 276 11.20 -6.47 21.69
CA HIS A 276 12.09 -7.57 21.28
C HIS A 276 11.38 -8.93 21.13
N LYS A 277 10.39 -9.25 21.94
CA LYS A 277 9.51 -10.43 21.86
C LYS A 277 8.05 -10.00 21.84
N LEU A 278 7.21 -10.82 21.23
CA LEU A 278 5.76 -10.64 21.28
C LEU A 278 5.26 -10.96 22.68
N ILE A 279 4.47 -10.07 23.23
CA ILE A 279 3.83 -10.23 24.56
C ILE A 279 2.33 -10.08 24.37
N GLU A 280 1.60 -11.17 24.58
CA GLU A 280 0.15 -11.13 24.68
C GLU A 280 -0.23 -10.69 26.09
N ILE A 281 -1.12 -9.72 26.19
CA ILE A 281 -1.70 -9.31 27.46
C ILE A 281 -2.93 -10.19 27.64
N LYS A 282 -2.75 -11.29 28.40
CA LYS A 282 -3.85 -12.18 28.77
C LYS A 282 -4.53 -11.65 30.04
N ASN A 283 -5.86 -11.80 30.08
CA ASN A 283 -6.69 -11.58 31.27
C ASN A 283 -6.30 -12.55 32.37
#